data_4a1b755555745f69859f62383c4f8451
#
_entry.id   4a1b755555745f69859f62383c4f8451
#
_cell.length_a   1.000
_cell.length_b   1.000
_cell.length_c   1.000
_cell.angle_alpha   90.00
_cell.angle_beta   90.00
_cell.angle_gamma   90.00
#
_symmetry.space_group_name_H-M   'P 1'
#
loop_
_entity.id
_entity.type
_entity.pdbx_description
1 polymer ?
#
loop_
_entity_poly.entity_id
_entity_poly.type
_entity_poly.pdbx_seq_one_letter_code
_entity_poly.pdbx_strand_id
1 'polypeptide(L)'
;MAMESVWTRLRRVRVLGASLVGAAAIFVAGIVFWGGFNTAMEATNTMEFCISCHEMKDNVYQEYTKTIHFENRTGVRATCPDCHVPDPWIHKMKRKIQASNEVLHWLLGSVDTPEKFDAKRLTLAKNVWESMKSNDSRECRNCHSFEGMSAEKQKQRAKKQHEMAKADGMTCIDCHKGIAHKPVHHLLEEKDGEKVAANAAATPAATTPAPAKPVQTAAAPAVVPAVVPAPAAPVAPVAPAPVAVPVAAAAAAAPAPAPAPAAGGASASVDTPAVDWSKVPAKKVTLFYPGQTSFEWIQNGPDHGGARAFKKGEACSGCHEGEQADMGAKMVSGQKAETMPIPGKPASIPLSVQAAHDGANLILRFQWPANPHAPVPFADGGKLDPENQVKLAFLIDSGKVADADRSGCWSTCHHDARSMPDAPAGQNITKYLPQTRTAVSIKDSPRGGWDKTKPEGDLAQLMGEGVFMDLVRWKSGTNSLEDGHVSAERVMTGGQGGSGSGSLADGIWTVTIVRKLASDKPGDISIEPGKLYTIGFAIHDDHTNARFHHVSVDYKLGLDNAEAGINAVKQ
;
A
#
# COMPACT_ATOMS: atom_id res chain seq x y z
N MET A 1 -9.68 -74.77 49.31
CA MET A 1 -10.88 -74.02 49.76
C MET A 1 -10.73 -72.54 49.98
N ALA A 2 -9.63 -71.89 49.63
CA ALA A 2 -9.41 -70.47 49.97
C ALA A 2 -9.44 -69.49 48.77
N MET A 3 -9.36 -69.92 47.52
CA MET A 3 -9.29 -69.01 46.36
C MET A 3 -10.65 -68.66 45.76
N GLU A 4 -11.70 -69.43 46.01
CA GLU A 4 -13.06 -69.04 45.58
C GLU A 4 -13.66 -67.89 46.38
N SER A 5 -13.13 -67.59 47.54
CA SER A 5 -13.77 -66.66 48.46
C SER A 5 -13.55 -65.18 48.08
N VAL A 6 -12.42 -64.81 47.44
CA VAL A 6 -12.06 -63.38 47.13
C VAL A 6 -12.89 -62.88 45.97
N TRP A 7 -12.96 -63.63 44.87
CA TRP A 7 -13.75 -63.24 43.71
C TRP A 7 -15.26 -63.18 43.97
N THR A 8 -15.78 -64.12 44.77
CA THR A 8 -17.18 -64.12 45.17
C THR A 8 -17.49 -62.97 46.13
N ARG A 9 -16.57 -62.60 47.02
CA ARG A 9 -16.72 -61.42 47.90
C ARG A 9 -16.71 -60.14 47.13
N LEU A 10 -15.75 -59.93 46.20
CA LEU A 10 -15.67 -58.73 45.34
C LEU A 10 -16.92 -58.56 44.45
N ARG A 11 -17.54 -59.64 43.97
CA ARG A 11 -18.81 -59.61 43.23
C ARG A 11 -20.02 -59.27 44.11
N ARG A 12 -19.97 -59.49 45.43
CA ARG A 12 -21.03 -59.14 46.34
C ARG A 12 -20.99 -57.72 46.89
N VAL A 13 -19.82 -57.06 46.86
CA VAL A 13 -19.71 -55.69 47.29
C VAL A 13 -20.37 -54.82 46.23
N ARG A 14 -21.35 -54.02 46.60
CA ARG A 14 -22.06 -53.10 45.71
C ARG A 14 -21.57 -51.64 45.97
N VAL A 15 -21.21 -50.94 44.93
CA VAL A 15 -20.90 -49.53 44.94
C VAL A 15 -21.90 -48.86 43.99
N LEU A 16 -22.71 -47.93 44.50
CA LEU A 16 -23.79 -47.27 43.74
C LEU A 16 -24.70 -48.24 42.99
N GLY A 17 -25.05 -49.38 43.64
CA GLY A 17 -25.94 -50.42 43.07
C GLY A 17 -25.29 -51.44 42.14
N ALA A 18 -24.05 -51.20 41.67
CA ALA A 18 -23.29 -52.15 40.84
C ALA A 18 -22.37 -53.04 41.71
N SER A 19 -22.03 -54.25 41.23
CA SER A 19 -20.98 -55.05 41.88
C SER A 19 -19.63 -54.34 41.72
N LEU A 20 -18.71 -54.52 42.67
CA LEU A 20 -17.38 -53.91 42.61
C LEU A 20 -16.67 -54.21 41.28
N VAL A 21 -16.80 -55.39 40.74
CA VAL A 21 -16.27 -55.80 39.44
C VAL A 21 -16.97 -55.04 38.31
N GLY A 22 -18.29 -54.88 38.38
CA GLY A 22 -19.03 -54.08 37.39
C GLY A 22 -18.67 -52.61 37.44
N ALA A 23 -18.51 -52.04 38.64
CA ALA A 23 -18.07 -50.65 38.81
C ALA A 23 -16.63 -50.43 38.26
N ALA A 24 -15.72 -51.36 38.53
CA ALA A 24 -14.36 -51.34 37.98
C ALA A 24 -14.35 -51.48 36.45
N ALA A 25 -15.19 -52.33 35.88
CA ALA A 25 -15.32 -52.49 34.43
C ALA A 25 -15.85 -51.21 33.76
N ILE A 26 -16.86 -50.56 34.33
CA ILE A 26 -17.38 -49.25 33.84
C ILE A 26 -16.33 -48.17 33.96
N PHE A 27 -15.57 -48.12 35.05
CA PHE A 27 -14.48 -47.16 35.23
C PHE A 27 -13.39 -47.35 34.20
N VAL A 28 -12.92 -48.58 33.94
CA VAL A 28 -11.94 -48.88 32.90
C VAL A 28 -12.49 -48.54 31.50
N ALA A 29 -13.75 -48.89 31.24
CA ALA A 29 -14.40 -48.53 29.98
C ALA A 29 -14.46 -47.00 29.79
N GLY A 30 -14.72 -46.24 30.87
CA GLY A 30 -14.67 -44.79 30.87
C GLY A 30 -13.28 -44.22 30.55
N ILE A 31 -12.23 -44.80 31.13
CA ILE A 31 -10.85 -44.43 30.83
C ILE A 31 -10.50 -44.69 29.35
N VAL A 32 -10.85 -45.88 28.84
CA VAL A 32 -10.60 -46.26 27.44
C VAL A 32 -11.39 -45.37 26.49
N PHE A 33 -12.65 -45.11 26.79
CA PHE A 33 -13.48 -44.20 26.01
C PHE A 33 -12.89 -42.78 26.00
N TRP A 34 -12.56 -42.22 27.17
CA TRP A 34 -12.03 -40.88 27.29
C TRP A 34 -10.65 -40.75 26.60
N GLY A 35 -9.76 -41.71 26.80
CA GLY A 35 -8.45 -41.77 26.14
C GLY A 35 -8.59 -41.87 24.62
N GLY A 36 -9.42 -42.82 24.15
CA GLY A 36 -9.69 -42.99 22.72
C GLY A 36 -10.34 -41.78 22.08
N PHE A 37 -11.29 -41.14 22.76
CA PHE A 37 -11.92 -39.92 22.31
C PHE A 37 -10.92 -38.76 22.16
N ASN A 38 -10.07 -38.50 23.17
CA ASN A 38 -9.06 -37.45 23.08
C ASN A 38 -8.01 -37.76 22.02
N THR A 39 -7.59 -39.02 21.88
CA THR A 39 -6.68 -39.45 20.81
C THR A 39 -7.28 -39.17 19.42
N ALA A 40 -8.56 -39.48 19.20
CA ALA A 40 -9.25 -39.18 17.95
C ALA A 40 -9.37 -37.68 17.70
N MET A 41 -9.62 -36.90 18.76
CA MET A 41 -9.64 -35.44 18.70
C MET A 41 -8.31 -34.84 18.23
N GLU A 42 -7.19 -35.33 18.75
CA GLU A 42 -5.86 -34.84 18.36
C GLU A 42 -5.44 -35.37 16.97
N ALA A 43 -5.74 -36.64 16.65
CA ALA A 43 -5.46 -37.21 15.32
C ALA A 43 -6.17 -36.44 14.18
N THR A 44 -7.33 -35.87 14.46
CA THR A 44 -8.07 -35.01 13.52
C THR A 44 -7.69 -33.55 13.61
N ASN A 45 -6.61 -33.22 14.34
CA ASN A 45 -6.12 -31.87 14.57
C ASN A 45 -4.70 -31.67 13.99
N THR A 46 -4.44 -32.27 12.83
CA THR A 46 -3.16 -32.20 12.13
C THR A 46 -3.34 -31.56 10.76
N MET A 47 -2.27 -31.03 10.21
CA MET A 47 -2.28 -30.46 8.85
C MET A 47 -2.62 -31.55 7.82
N GLU A 48 -2.05 -32.75 7.99
CA GLU A 48 -2.25 -33.90 7.12
C GLU A 48 -3.74 -34.28 7.05
N PHE A 49 -4.43 -34.29 8.20
CA PHE A 49 -5.86 -34.52 8.23
C PHE A 49 -6.64 -33.43 7.47
N CYS A 50 -6.31 -32.16 7.68
CA CYS A 50 -7.00 -31.05 7.01
C CYS A 50 -6.86 -31.10 5.49
N ILE A 51 -5.66 -31.42 4.98
CA ILE A 51 -5.37 -31.50 3.54
C ILE A 51 -5.71 -32.87 2.93
N SER A 52 -6.29 -33.78 3.68
CA SER A 52 -6.79 -35.05 3.13
C SER A 52 -8.02 -34.86 2.23
N CYS A 53 -8.75 -33.75 2.39
CA CYS A 53 -9.81 -33.33 1.48
C CYS A 53 -9.21 -32.55 0.31
N HIS A 54 -9.62 -32.90 -0.93
CA HIS A 54 -9.04 -32.29 -2.15
C HIS A 54 -9.33 -30.77 -2.24
N GLU A 55 -10.49 -30.31 -1.78
CA GLU A 55 -10.85 -28.89 -1.77
C GLU A 55 -9.87 -28.06 -0.92
N MET A 56 -9.46 -28.63 0.21
CA MET A 56 -8.48 -27.98 1.08
C MET A 56 -7.08 -28.02 0.48
N LYS A 57 -6.70 -29.17 -0.10
CA LYS A 57 -5.39 -29.40 -0.70
C LYS A 57 -5.17 -28.56 -1.95
N ASP A 58 -6.16 -28.51 -2.84
CA ASP A 58 -6.02 -27.92 -4.16
C ASP A 58 -6.27 -26.40 -4.16
N ASN A 59 -6.99 -25.88 -3.16
CA ASN A 59 -7.30 -24.46 -3.02
C ASN A 59 -6.46 -23.80 -1.90
N VAL A 60 -6.94 -23.80 -0.67
CA VAL A 60 -6.39 -23.00 0.42
C VAL A 60 -4.98 -23.41 0.85
N TYR A 61 -4.63 -24.70 0.71
CA TYR A 61 -3.28 -25.15 1.03
C TYR A 61 -2.25 -24.61 0.02
N GLN A 62 -2.58 -24.57 -1.28
CA GLN A 62 -1.70 -24.00 -2.30
C GLN A 62 -1.48 -22.50 -2.10
N GLU A 63 -2.47 -21.80 -1.55
CA GLU A 63 -2.34 -20.39 -1.19
C GLU A 63 -1.47 -20.22 0.07
N TYR A 64 -1.73 -21.03 1.09
CA TYR A 64 -1.00 -21.02 2.36
C TYR A 64 0.50 -21.30 2.20
N THR A 65 0.89 -22.25 1.32
CA THR A 65 2.31 -22.57 1.08
C THR A 65 3.14 -21.40 0.57
N LYS A 66 2.51 -20.34 0.07
CA LYS A 66 3.18 -19.13 -0.43
C LYS A 66 3.27 -18.02 0.63
N THR A 67 2.89 -18.30 1.88
CA THR A 67 2.83 -17.28 2.94
C THR A 67 3.98 -17.40 3.94
N ILE A 68 4.26 -16.31 4.65
CA ILE A 68 5.26 -16.29 5.74
C ILE A 68 4.87 -17.19 6.92
N HIS A 69 3.62 -17.60 7.04
CA HIS A 69 3.19 -18.55 8.06
C HIS A 69 3.53 -19.99 7.71
N PHE A 70 3.74 -20.28 6.43
CA PHE A 70 4.25 -21.57 5.98
C PHE A 70 5.76 -21.67 6.05
N GLU A 71 6.47 -20.65 5.53
CA GLU A 71 7.92 -20.62 5.50
C GLU A 71 8.43 -19.20 5.78
N ASN A 72 9.35 -19.07 6.75
CA ASN A 72 9.90 -17.80 7.17
C ASN A 72 11.31 -17.95 7.73
N ARG A 73 11.99 -16.83 7.94
CA ARG A 73 13.38 -16.78 8.45
C ARG A 73 13.55 -17.30 9.87
N THR A 74 12.50 -17.42 10.66
CA THR A 74 12.57 -17.87 12.06
C THR A 74 12.38 -19.37 12.20
N GLY A 75 11.93 -20.07 11.14
CA GLY A 75 11.66 -21.50 11.14
C GLY A 75 10.39 -21.92 11.89
N VAL A 76 9.60 -20.98 12.38
CA VAL A 76 8.32 -21.27 13.06
C VAL A 76 7.21 -21.32 12.02
N ARG A 77 6.58 -22.50 11.86
CA ARG A 77 5.46 -22.70 10.97
C ARG A 77 4.16 -22.78 11.76
N ALA A 78 3.16 -21.96 11.40
CA ALA A 78 1.81 -22.07 11.92
C ALA A 78 1.00 -23.01 11.04
N THR A 79 0.49 -24.11 11.59
CA THR A 79 -0.32 -25.09 10.85
C THR A 79 -1.79 -24.68 10.76
N CYS A 80 -2.59 -25.42 9.97
CA CYS A 80 -4.02 -25.13 9.85
C CYS A 80 -4.74 -25.07 11.22
N PRO A 81 -4.55 -26.06 12.12
CA PRO A 81 -5.20 -26.03 13.44
C PRO A 81 -4.77 -24.86 14.31
N ASP A 82 -3.52 -24.37 14.21
CA ASP A 82 -3.04 -23.26 15.05
C ASP A 82 -3.87 -21.98 14.85
N CYS A 83 -4.44 -21.80 13.66
CA CYS A 83 -5.29 -20.66 13.33
C CYS A 83 -6.81 -20.99 13.41
N HIS A 84 -7.20 -22.23 13.12
CA HIS A 84 -8.61 -22.60 12.93
C HIS A 84 -9.21 -23.46 14.03
N VAL A 85 -8.40 -24.04 14.92
CA VAL A 85 -8.87 -24.92 16.00
C VAL A 85 -8.35 -24.41 17.35
N PRO A 86 -9.23 -23.87 18.20
CA PRO A 86 -8.82 -23.35 19.50
C PRO A 86 -8.17 -24.41 20.40
N ASP A 87 -7.11 -24.05 21.13
CA ASP A 87 -6.46 -24.93 22.09
C ASP A 87 -7.33 -25.28 23.31
N PRO A 88 -8.09 -24.34 23.93
CA PRO A 88 -8.90 -24.68 25.09
C PRO A 88 -9.98 -25.72 24.75
N TRP A 89 -10.06 -26.78 25.53
CA TRP A 89 -10.84 -27.97 25.23
C TRP A 89 -12.31 -27.70 24.86
N ILE A 90 -13.01 -26.84 25.61
CA ILE A 90 -14.42 -26.48 25.33
C ILE A 90 -14.56 -25.81 23.96
N HIS A 91 -13.65 -24.89 23.61
CA HIS A 91 -13.66 -24.21 22.34
C HIS A 91 -13.28 -25.15 21.19
N LYS A 92 -12.32 -26.05 21.43
CA LYS A 92 -11.96 -27.13 20.50
C LYS A 92 -13.19 -28.00 20.19
N MET A 93 -13.94 -28.42 21.21
CA MET A 93 -15.18 -29.18 21.06
C MET A 93 -16.22 -28.42 20.24
N LYS A 94 -16.50 -27.17 20.59
CA LYS A 94 -17.42 -26.32 19.83
C LYS A 94 -17.02 -26.25 18.35
N ARG A 95 -15.74 -26.05 18.06
CA ARG A 95 -15.24 -25.98 16.69
C ARG A 95 -15.37 -27.29 15.94
N LYS A 96 -15.13 -28.43 16.60
CA LYS A 96 -15.31 -29.76 15.99
C LYS A 96 -16.79 -30.08 15.69
N ILE A 97 -17.71 -29.65 16.55
CA ILE A 97 -19.16 -29.76 16.27
C ILE A 97 -19.53 -28.87 15.05
N GLN A 98 -19.02 -27.66 14.97
CA GLN A 98 -19.23 -26.81 13.81
C GLN A 98 -18.66 -27.42 12.51
N ALA A 99 -17.48 -28.06 12.59
CA ALA A 99 -16.87 -28.75 11.47
C ALA A 99 -17.70 -29.94 10.93
N SER A 100 -18.59 -30.50 11.72
CA SER A 100 -19.53 -31.54 11.25
C SER A 100 -20.46 -31.02 10.15
N ASN A 101 -20.82 -29.73 10.20
CA ASN A 101 -21.59 -29.10 9.13
C ASN A 101 -20.73 -28.91 7.85
N GLU A 102 -19.44 -28.65 8.00
CA GLU A 102 -18.51 -28.54 6.87
C GLU A 102 -18.36 -29.90 6.16
N VAL A 103 -18.22 -30.98 6.94
CA VAL A 103 -18.21 -32.37 6.42
C VAL A 103 -19.51 -32.71 5.71
N LEU A 104 -20.67 -32.31 6.27
CA LEU A 104 -21.97 -32.51 5.61
C LEU A 104 -22.02 -31.78 4.26
N HIS A 105 -21.57 -30.54 4.19
CA HIS A 105 -21.52 -29.78 2.95
C HIS A 105 -20.54 -30.36 1.93
N TRP A 106 -19.46 -30.97 2.38
CA TRP A 106 -18.56 -31.74 1.56
C TRP A 106 -19.25 -32.98 0.96
N LEU A 107 -19.93 -33.76 1.75
CA LEU A 107 -20.71 -34.93 1.31
C LEU A 107 -21.80 -34.55 0.29
N LEU A 108 -22.40 -33.37 0.45
CA LEU A 108 -23.44 -32.84 -0.46
C LEU A 108 -22.86 -32.22 -1.76
N GLY A 109 -21.55 -32.23 -1.93
CA GLY A 109 -20.89 -31.66 -3.13
C GLY A 109 -21.09 -30.14 -3.30
N SER A 110 -21.25 -29.41 -2.20
CA SER A 110 -21.56 -27.98 -2.28
C SER A 110 -20.33 -27.09 -2.41
N VAL A 111 -19.11 -27.67 -2.28
CA VAL A 111 -17.80 -27.01 -2.41
C VAL A 111 -16.77 -27.89 -3.14
N ASP A 112 -17.23 -28.90 -3.86
CA ASP A 112 -16.43 -29.96 -4.48
C ASP A 112 -15.68 -29.52 -5.75
N THR A 113 -15.92 -28.32 -6.28
CA THR A 113 -15.14 -27.76 -7.39
C THR A 113 -14.54 -26.40 -7.03
N PRO A 114 -13.43 -26.00 -7.67
CA PRO A 114 -12.81 -24.69 -7.44
C PRO A 114 -13.81 -23.53 -7.61
N GLU A 115 -14.69 -23.59 -8.60
CA GLU A 115 -15.67 -22.54 -8.89
C GLU A 115 -16.72 -22.45 -7.78
N LYS A 116 -17.24 -23.60 -7.29
CA LYS A 116 -18.19 -23.63 -6.16
C LYS A 116 -17.53 -23.14 -4.88
N PHE A 117 -16.26 -23.51 -4.66
CA PHE A 117 -15.48 -23.05 -3.52
C PHE A 117 -15.28 -21.53 -3.57
N ASP A 118 -14.85 -20.99 -4.71
CA ASP A 118 -14.62 -19.55 -4.87
C ASP A 118 -15.93 -18.74 -4.77
N ALA A 119 -17.05 -19.25 -5.26
CA ALA A 119 -18.36 -18.61 -5.10
C ALA A 119 -18.79 -18.47 -3.62
N LYS A 120 -18.36 -19.39 -2.76
CA LYS A 120 -18.66 -19.36 -1.31
C LYS A 120 -17.55 -18.74 -0.46
N ARG A 121 -16.40 -18.45 -1.05
CA ARG A 121 -15.19 -18.02 -0.34
C ARG A 121 -15.43 -16.82 0.59
N LEU A 122 -16.15 -15.80 0.14
CA LEU A 122 -16.46 -14.64 0.98
C LEU A 122 -17.31 -15.03 2.20
N THR A 123 -18.32 -15.87 2.03
CA THR A 123 -19.16 -16.35 3.13
C THR A 123 -18.34 -17.16 4.15
N LEU A 124 -17.49 -18.07 3.67
CA LEU A 124 -16.59 -18.84 4.52
C LEU A 124 -15.60 -17.95 5.27
N ALA A 125 -15.04 -16.95 4.59
CA ALA A 125 -14.15 -15.98 5.20
C ALA A 125 -14.85 -15.14 6.27
N LYS A 126 -16.07 -14.65 6.03
CA LYS A 126 -16.89 -13.91 7.02
C LYS A 126 -17.08 -14.73 8.30
N ASN A 127 -17.42 -16.00 8.19
CA ASN A 127 -17.59 -16.89 9.34
C ASN A 127 -16.31 -17.01 10.19
N VAL A 128 -15.15 -17.11 9.53
CA VAL A 128 -13.85 -17.18 10.22
C VAL A 128 -13.53 -15.83 10.87
N TRP A 129 -13.71 -14.71 10.18
CA TRP A 129 -13.45 -13.39 10.74
C TRP A 129 -14.32 -13.08 11.95
N GLU A 130 -15.61 -13.43 11.90
CA GLU A 130 -16.54 -13.26 13.02
C GLU A 130 -16.12 -14.12 14.22
N SER A 131 -15.76 -15.38 13.99
CA SER A 131 -15.25 -16.26 15.04
C SER A 131 -13.99 -15.67 15.69
N MET A 132 -13.00 -15.27 14.91
CA MET A 132 -11.74 -14.68 15.43
C MET A 132 -11.97 -13.34 16.11
N LYS A 133 -12.89 -12.52 15.62
CA LYS A 133 -13.26 -11.25 16.24
C LYS A 133 -13.92 -11.45 17.60
N SER A 134 -14.85 -12.42 17.71
CA SER A 134 -15.58 -12.71 18.94
C SER A 134 -14.70 -13.21 20.09
N ASN A 135 -13.49 -13.70 19.80
CA ASN A 135 -12.55 -14.24 20.78
C ASN A 135 -11.25 -13.43 20.91
N ASP A 136 -11.27 -12.16 20.45
CA ASP A 136 -10.12 -11.26 20.45
C ASP A 136 -8.89 -11.82 19.69
N SER A 137 -9.16 -12.54 18.58
CA SER A 137 -8.11 -13.18 17.75
C SER A 137 -7.14 -14.04 18.58
N ARG A 138 -7.69 -14.80 19.53
CA ARG A 138 -6.91 -15.62 20.48
C ARG A 138 -5.88 -16.51 19.80
N GLU A 139 -6.23 -17.14 18.68
CA GLU A 139 -5.37 -18.04 17.93
C GLU A 139 -4.12 -17.29 17.41
N CYS A 140 -4.26 -16.03 17.01
CA CYS A 140 -3.12 -15.17 16.65
C CYS A 140 -2.27 -14.85 17.88
N ARG A 141 -2.91 -14.59 19.03
CA ARG A 141 -2.24 -14.22 20.27
C ARG A 141 -1.47 -15.37 20.93
N ASN A 142 -1.69 -16.61 20.52
CA ASN A 142 -0.87 -17.74 20.96
C ASN A 142 0.62 -17.57 20.53
N CYS A 143 0.87 -16.86 19.42
CA CYS A 143 2.24 -16.61 18.92
C CYS A 143 2.60 -15.12 18.88
N HIS A 144 1.62 -14.21 18.79
CA HIS A 144 1.81 -12.78 18.69
C HIS A 144 1.21 -12.04 19.89
N SER A 145 1.99 -11.25 20.59
CA SER A 145 1.49 -10.33 21.62
C SER A 145 1.95 -8.90 21.32
N PHE A 146 1.14 -7.91 21.67
CA PHE A 146 1.54 -6.51 21.54
C PHE A 146 2.77 -6.17 22.41
N GLU A 147 2.92 -6.84 23.54
CA GLU A 147 4.06 -6.66 24.47
C GLU A 147 5.35 -7.22 23.87
N GLY A 148 5.26 -8.32 23.10
CA GLY A 148 6.40 -8.92 22.43
C GLY A 148 6.81 -8.22 21.12
N MET A 149 5.98 -7.32 20.62
CA MET A 149 6.26 -6.57 19.39
C MET A 149 7.12 -5.33 19.68
N SER A 150 8.38 -5.32 19.22
CA SER A 150 9.21 -4.11 19.31
C SER A 150 8.69 -3.03 18.39
N ALA A 151 8.18 -1.93 18.94
CA ALA A 151 7.71 -0.78 18.19
C ALA A 151 8.80 -0.13 17.32
N GLU A 152 10.06 -0.17 17.77
CA GLU A 152 11.21 0.40 17.05
C GLU A 152 11.61 -0.40 15.82
N LYS A 153 11.33 -1.72 15.82
CA LYS A 153 11.63 -2.61 14.70
C LYS A 153 10.49 -2.72 13.69
N GLN A 154 9.37 -2.09 13.97
CA GLN A 154 8.23 -2.04 13.04
C GLN A 154 8.41 -0.87 12.08
N LYS A 155 7.87 -1.02 10.86
CA LYS A 155 7.69 0.12 9.97
C LYS A 155 6.76 1.14 10.65
N GLN A 156 6.99 2.43 10.41
CA GLN A 156 6.27 3.53 11.07
C GLN A 156 4.74 3.37 10.99
N ARG A 157 4.25 2.99 9.81
CA ARG A 157 2.83 2.70 9.61
C ARG A 157 2.32 1.56 10.49
N ALA A 158 3.05 0.44 10.56
CA ALA A 158 2.65 -0.70 11.37
C ALA A 158 2.61 -0.33 12.86
N LYS A 159 3.63 0.41 13.34
CA LYS A 159 3.67 0.93 14.70
C LYS A 159 2.42 1.74 15.01
N LYS A 160 2.10 2.76 14.22
CA LYS A 160 0.93 3.63 14.44
C LYS A 160 -0.40 2.87 14.38
N GLN A 161 -0.53 1.93 13.44
CA GLN A 161 -1.75 1.11 13.35
C GLN A 161 -1.90 0.19 14.55
N HIS A 162 -0.83 -0.38 15.09
CA HIS A 162 -0.88 -1.20 16.30
C HIS A 162 -1.17 -0.36 17.56
N GLU A 163 -0.60 0.83 17.68
CA GLU A 163 -0.92 1.77 18.77
C GLU A 163 -2.41 2.14 18.76
N MET A 164 -2.95 2.47 17.59
CA MET A 164 -4.38 2.78 17.41
C MET A 164 -5.26 1.56 17.69
N ALA A 165 -4.88 0.37 17.19
CA ALA A 165 -5.62 -0.87 17.43
C ALA A 165 -5.71 -1.19 18.92
N LYS A 166 -4.62 -1.00 19.67
CA LYS A 166 -4.59 -1.16 21.12
C LYS A 166 -5.48 -0.17 21.85
N ALA A 167 -5.44 1.12 21.45
CA ALA A 167 -6.27 2.17 22.05
C ALA A 167 -7.76 1.98 21.78
N ASP A 168 -8.13 1.50 20.58
CA ASP A 168 -9.51 1.31 20.15
C ASP A 168 -10.08 -0.08 20.47
N GLY A 169 -9.30 -0.97 21.12
CA GLY A 169 -9.71 -2.35 21.42
C GLY A 169 -9.98 -3.18 20.17
N MET A 170 -9.24 -2.94 19.08
CA MET A 170 -9.39 -3.70 17.83
C MET A 170 -8.69 -5.05 17.94
N THR A 171 -9.28 -6.05 17.29
CA THR A 171 -8.70 -7.40 17.21
C THR A 171 -7.73 -7.51 16.03
N CYS A 172 -6.85 -8.52 16.05
CA CYS A 172 -5.88 -8.73 14.96
C CYS A 172 -6.60 -8.93 13.61
N ILE A 173 -7.71 -9.67 13.60
CA ILE A 173 -8.47 -9.99 12.39
C ILE A 173 -9.20 -8.78 11.80
N ASP A 174 -9.43 -7.71 12.57
CA ASP A 174 -10.01 -6.49 12.02
C ASP A 174 -9.15 -5.89 10.91
N CYS A 175 -7.83 -6.03 11.03
CA CYS A 175 -6.86 -5.52 10.06
C CYS A 175 -6.16 -6.63 9.25
N HIS A 176 -5.89 -7.80 9.83
CA HIS A 176 -5.07 -8.85 9.23
C HIS A 176 -5.91 -9.93 8.53
N LYS A 177 -6.73 -9.54 7.55
CA LYS A 177 -7.52 -10.44 6.71
C LYS A 177 -6.73 -10.94 5.51
N GLY A 178 -6.83 -12.23 5.20
CA GLY A 178 -6.16 -12.83 4.03
C GLY A 178 -4.64 -13.03 4.19
N ILE A 179 -4.14 -13.20 5.41
CA ILE A 179 -2.70 -13.38 5.68
C ILE A 179 -2.16 -14.77 5.32
N ALA A 180 -3.06 -15.75 5.25
CA ALA A 180 -2.72 -17.16 4.92
C ALA A 180 -3.45 -17.67 3.67
N HIS A 181 -4.42 -16.91 3.15
CA HIS A 181 -5.24 -17.29 1.99
C HIS A 181 -5.49 -16.09 1.10
N LYS A 182 -5.99 -16.34 -0.12
CA LYS A 182 -6.39 -15.31 -1.07
C LYS A 182 -7.33 -14.30 -0.40
N PRO A 183 -6.99 -13.01 -0.36
CA PRO A 183 -7.82 -12.01 0.28
C PRO A 183 -9.11 -11.76 -0.50
N VAL A 184 -10.25 -11.75 0.20
CA VAL A 184 -11.58 -11.49 -0.35
C VAL A 184 -12.33 -10.36 0.33
N HIS A 185 -11.68 -9.67 1.26
CA HIS A 185 -12.30 -8.55 2.00
C HIS A 185 -12.68 -7.36 1.10
N HIS A 186 -12.08 -7.24 -0.07
CA HIS A 186 -12.45 -6.24 -1.09
C HIS A 186 -13.84 -6.49 -1.72
N LEU A 187 -14.42 -7.69 -1.51
CA LEU A 187 -15.76 -8.05 -1.96
C LEU A 187 -16.86 -7.69 -0.93
N LEU A 188 -16.49 -7.12 0.22
CA LEU A 188 -17.46 -6.65 1.20
C LEU A 188 -18.21 -5.45 0.61
N GLU A 189 -19.53 -5.56 0.48
CA GLU A 189 -20.37 -4.42 0.15
C GLU A 189 -20.44 -3.45 1.33
N GLU A 190 -20.47 -2.16 1.06
CA GLU A 190 -20.56 -1.10 2.07
C GLU A 190 -21.82 -1.20 2.96
N LYS A 191 -22.82 -1.96 2.51
CA LYS A 191 -24.10 -2.20 3.20
C LYS A 191 -24.00 -3.03 4.48
N ASP A 192 -22.96 -3.83 4.64
CA ASP A 192 -22.82 -4.72 5.80
C ASP A 192 -22.41 -3.98 7.09
N GLY A 193 -22.27 -2.65 7.07
CA GLY A 193 -22.00 -1.83 8.27
C GLY A 193 -20.67 -2.14 8.97
N GLU A 194 -19.97 -3.16 8.54
CA GLU A 194 -18.67 -3.52 9.05
C GLU A 194 -17.64 -2.59 8.43
N LYS A 195 -17.19 -1.60 9.19
CA LYS A 195 -16.03 -0.77 8.82
C LYS A 195 -14.80 -1.68 8.86
N VAL A 196 -14.56 -2.35 7.76
CA VAL A 196 -13.35 -3.14 7.56
C VAL A 196 -12.21 -2.14 7.54
N ALA A 197 -11.39 -2.12 8.59
CA ALA A 197 -10.08 -1.52 8.48
C ALA A 197 -9.37 -2.28 7.36
N ALA A 198 -9.15 -1.61 6.24
CA ALA A 198 -8.58 -2.26 5.07
C ALA A 198 -7.25 -2.87 5.48
N ASN A 199 -7.14 -4.14 5.28
CA ASN A 199 -5.92 -4.86 5.55
C ASN A 199 -4.87 -4.46 4.52
N ALA A 200 -4.07 -3.49 4.89
CA ALA A 200 -2.86 -3.18 4.18
C ALA A 200 -1.67 -3.98 4.74
N ALA A 201 -1.92 -5.08 5.41
CA ALA A 201 -0.92 -6.10 5.57
C ALA A 201 -0.65 -6.66 4.17
N ALA A 202 0.30 -6.06 3.51
CA ALA A 202 0.87 -6.60 2.31
C ALA A 202 1.16 -8.09 2.54
N THR A 203 0.66 -8.91 1.66
CA THR A 203 1.39 -10.12 1.30
C THR A 203 2.83 -9.65 1.10
N PRO A 204 3.81 -10.14 1.86
CA PRO A 204 5.19 -9.81 1.58
C PRO A 204 5.40 -10.21 0.13
N ALA A 205 5.74 -9.25 -0.72
CA ALA A 205 6.27 -9.58 -2.03
C ALA A 205 7.39 -10.58 -1.76
N ALA A 206 7.32 -11.73 -2.40
CA ALA A 206 8.39 -12.69 -2.37
C ALA A 206 9.65 -11.95 -2.82
N THR A 207 10.46 -11.54 -1.86
CA THR A 207 11.79 -11.04 -2.12
C THR A 207 12.53 -12.23 -2.68
N THR A 208 12.74 -12.23 -3.97
CA THR A 208 13.67 -13.12 -4.64
C THR A 208 15.00 -12.98 -3.88
N PRO A 209 15.55 -14.03 -3.27
CA PRO A 209 16.82 -13.92 -2.58
C PRO A 209 17.87 -13.52 -3.61
N ALA A 210 18.62 -12.47 -3.33
CA ALA A 210 19.85 -12.19 -4.04
C ALA A 210 20.76 -13.44 -3.97
N PRO A 211 21.46 -13.81 -5.05
CA PRO A 211 22.26 -15.00 -5.07
C PRO A 211 23.35 -14.92 -3.99
N ALA A 212 23.29 -15.85 -3.04
CA ALA A 212 24.29 -15.99 -2.00
C ALA A 212 25.61 -16.42 -2.63
N LYS A 213 26.70 -15.75 -2.25
CA LYS A 213 28.07 -16.18 -2.57
C LYS A 213 28.29 -17.59 -2.02
N PRO A 214 28.98 -18.46 -2.76
CA PRO A 214 29.20 -19.83 -2.33
C PRO A 214 30.10 -19.90 -1.08
N VAL A 215 29.55 -20.46 -0.01
CA VAL A 215 30.33 -20.88 1.15
C VAL A 215 30.88 -22.27 0.83
N GLN A 216 32.18 -22.42 0.84
CA GLN A 216 32.85 -23.70 0.73
C GLN A 216 32.55 -24.54 1.98
N THR A 217 31.83 -25.64 1.81
CA THR A 217 31.66 -26.66 2.85
C THR A 217 32.59 -27.84 2.57
N ALA A 218 33.29 -28.25 3.62
CA ALA A 218 34.16 -29.42 3.63
C ALA A 218 33.35 -30.71 3.43
N ALA A 219 33.97 -31.66 2.75
CA ALA A 219 33.42 -32.94 2.35
C ALA A 219 33.07 -33.85 3.54
N ALA A 220 31.91 -34.49 3.46
CA ALA A 220 31.56 -35.66 4.26
C ALA A 220 31.31 -36.88 3.34
N PRO A 221 31.53 -38.12 3.80
CA PRO A 221 31.79 -39.27 2.95
C PRO A 221 30.54 -39.85 2.27
N ALA A 222 30.78 -40.45 1.11
CA ALA A 222 29.80 -41.01 0.20
C ALA A 222 29.04 -42.22 0.78
N VAL A 223 27.72 -42.20 0.64
CA VAL A 223 26.85 -43.37 0.75
C VAL A 223 26.35 -43.71 -0.65
N VAL A 224 26.55 -44.97 -1.05
CA VAL A 224 26.18 -45.50 -2.38
C VAL A 224 24.67 -45.66 -2.47
N PRO A 225 24.00 -45.16 -3.52
CA PRO A 225 22.56 -45.37 -3.69
C PRO A 225 22.28 -46.65 -4.47
N ALA A 226 21.26 -47.38 -4.01
CA ALA A 226 20.69 -48.53 -4.68
C ALA A 226 19.95 -48.10 -5.97
N VAL A 227 20.16 -48.86 -7.03
CA VAL A 227 19.57 -48.67 -8.35
C VAL A 227 18.09 -49.08 -8.35
N VAL A 228 17.23 -48.16 -8.69
CA VAL A 228 15.82 -48.44 -9.01
C VAL A 228 15.61 -48.13 -10.51
N PRO A 229 15.00 -49.04 -11.29
CA PRO A 229 14.83 -48.84 -12.73
C PRO A 229 13.77 -47.78 -13.03
N ALA A 230 14.02 -46.91 -14.05
CA ALA A 230 13.18 -45.85 -14.51
C ALA A 230 11.94 -46.36 -15.26
N PRO A 231 10.74 -45.73 -15.10
CA PRO A 231 9.61 -45.97 -15.96
C PRO A 231 9.76 -45.19 -17.29
N ALA A 232 9.24 -45.80 -18.36
CA ALA A 232 9.30 -45.31 -19.73
C ALA A 232 8.59 -43.98 -19.93
N ALA A 233 9.18 -43.11 -20.77
CA ALA A 233 8.65 -41.82 -21.15
C ALA A 233 7.37 -41.92 -22.00
N PRO A 234 6.38 -41.02 -21.78
CA PRO A 234 5.23 -40.92 -22.71
C PRO A 234 5.61 -40.11 -23.94
N VAL A 235 5.09 -40.59 -25.10
CA VAL A 235 5.25 -40.01 -26.41
C VAL A 235 4.53 -38.65 -26.47
N ALA A 236 5.22 -37.61 -26.96
CA ALA A 236 4.67 -36.27 -27.14
C ALA A 236 3.70 -36.22 -28.34
N PRO A 237 2.59 -35.47 -28.27
CA PRO A 237 1.74 -35.22 -29.41
C PRO A 237 2.39 -34.22 -30.39
N VAL A 238 2.31 -34.55 -31.68
CA VAL A 238 2.79 -33.72 -32.78
C VAL A 238 1.91 -32.48 -32.92
N ALA A 239 2.51 -31.29 -32.87
CA ALA A 239 1.86 -30.01 -33.13
C ALA A 239 1.68 -29.80 -34.65
N PRO A 240 0.56 -29.23 -35.10
CA PRO A 240 0.37 -28.89 -36.53
C PRO A 240 1.23 -27.67 -36.90
N ALA A 241 1.78 -27.70 -38.11
CA ALA A 241 2.63 -26.65 -38.66
C ALA A 241 1.87 -25.32 -38.86
N PRO A 242 2.52 -24.16 -38.64
CA PRO A 242 1.90 -22.88 -38.92
C PRO A 242 1.83 -22.57 -40.41
N VAL A 243 0.65 -22.14 -40.85
CA VAL A 243 0.42 -21.61 -42.20
C VAL A 243 1.06 -20.21 -42.29
N ALA A 244 1.98 -20.04 -43.22
CA ALA A 244 2.63 -18.76 -43.47
C ALA A 244 1.69 -17.82 -44.24
N VAL A 245 1.41 -16.67 -43.68
CA VAL A 245 0.81 -15.52 -44.37
C VAL A 245 1.95 -14.54 -44.69
N PRO A 246 2.12 -14.07 -45.92
CA PRO A 246 3.18 -13.15 -46.27
C PRO A 246 2.85 -11.74 -45.73
N VAL A 247 3.60 -11.26 -44.75
CA VAL A 247 3.60 -9.85 -44.37
C VAL A 247 4.73 -9.18 -45.14
N ALA A 248 4.36 -8.21 -45.97
CA ALA A 248 5.31 -7.34 -46.64
C ALA A 248 6.10 -6.50 -45.61
N ALA A 249 7.40 -6.69 -45.63
CA ALA A 249 8.32 -5.88 -44.81
C ALA A 249 8.43 -4.47 -45.41
N ALA A 250 7.78 -3.50 -44.77
CA ALA A 250 8.17 -2.10 -44.88
C ALA A 250 9.28 -1.84 -43.85
N ALA A 251 10.51 -1.67 -44.31
CA ALA A 251 11.63 -1.26 -43.51
C ALA A 251 11.38 0.18 -43.04
N ALA A 252 10.97 0.35 -41.79
CA ALA A 252 11.01 1.65 -41.15
C ALA A 252 12.46 1.96 -40.75
N ALA A 253 13.02 3.02 -41.34
CA ALA A 253 14.30 3.56 -40.97
C ALA A 253 14.28 3.98 -39.49
N ALA A 254 15.34 3.64 -38.77
CA ALA A 254 15.55 4.12 -37.41
C ALA A 254 15.52 5.66 -37.38
N PRO A 255 14.82 6.30 -36.44
CA PRO A 255 14.88 7.75 -36.29
C PRO A 255 16.32 8.17 -35.94
N ALA A 256 16.80 9.16 -36.65
CA ALA A 256 18.09 9.79 -36.37
C ALA A 256 18.09 10.33 -34.92
N PRO A 257 19.24 10.34 -34.23
CA PRO A 257 19.34 10.94 -32.92
C PRO A 257 18.92 12.41 -32.98
N ALA A 258 18.04 12.80 -32.07
CA ALA A 258 17.59 14.19 -31.95
C ALA A 258 18.80 15.11 -31.78
N PRO A 259 18.81 16.30 -32.42
CA PRO A 259 19.90 17.26 -32.25
C PRO A 259 19.99 17.67 -30.78
N ALA A 260 21.23 17.75 -30.28
CA ALA A 260 21.50 18.28 -28.96
C ALA A 260 20.80 19.64 -28.80
N PRO A 261 20.23 19.96 -27.64
CA PRO A 261 19.53 21.22 -27.44
C PRO A 261 20.49 22.37 -27.70
N ALA A 262 20.08 23.26 -28.59
CA ALA A 262 20.83 24.49 -28.90
C ALA A 262 20.98 25.29 -27.59
N ALA A 263 22.21 25.54 -27.20
CA ALA A 263 22.53 26.49 -26.15
C ALA A 263 22.07 27.88 -26.59
N GLY A 264 21.22 28.52 -25.79
CA GLY A 264 21.07 29.93 -25.86
C GLY A 264 19.74 30.50 -26.30
N GLY A 265 18.77 30.53 -25.38
CA GLY A 265 17.89 31.69 -25.27
C GLY A 265 18.34 32.46 -24.03
N ALA A 266 18.88 33.68 -24.24
CA ALA A 266 19.21 34.57 -23.15
C ALA A 266 17.92 34.93 -22.39
N SER A 267 17.61 34.19 -21.33
CA SER A 267 16.66 34.62 -20.32
C SER A 267 17.32 35.79 -19.58
N ALA A 268 16.57 36.87 -19.39
CA ALA A 268 17.02 37.99 -18.56
C ALA A 268 17.57 37.43 -17.26
N SER A 269 18.84 37.65 -16.99
CA SER A 269 19.48 37.25 -15.74
C SER A 269 18.84 38.05 -14.61
N VAL A 270 17.87 37.47 -13.95
CA VAL A 270 17.51 37.92 -12.60
C VAL A 270 18.71 37.53 -11.75
N ASP A 271 19.34 38.51 -11.08
CA ASP A 271 20.46 38.30 -10.19
C ASP A 271 20.04 37.25 -9.13
N THR A 272 20.45 36.01 -9.34
CA THR A 272 20.25 34.94 -8.34
C THR A 272 21.18 35.27 -7.18
N PRO A 273 20.68 35.52 -5.96
CA PRO A 273 21.54 35.78 -4.81
C PRO A 273 22.60 34.68 -4.69
N ALA A 274 23.84 35.08 -4.43
CA ALA A 274 24.93 34.14 -4.25
C ALA A 274 24.72 33.38 -2.92
N VAL A 275 24.34 32.11 -2.99
CA VAL A 275 24.15 31.23 -1.83
C VAL A 275 25.31 30.25 -1.70
N ASP A 276 25.93 30.19 -0.54
CA ASP A 276 26.89 29.13 -0.22
C ASP A 276 26.17 27.83 0.13
N TRP A 277 25.84 27.03 -0.88
CA TRP A 277 25.11 25.78 -0.73
C TRP A 277 25.82 24.74 0.13
N SER A 278 27.11 24.88 0.39
CA SER A 278 27.84 23.96 1.29
C SER A 278 27.42 24.14 2.76
N LYS A 279 26.87 25.30 3.10
CA LYS A 279 26.36 25.62 4.45
C LYS A 279 24.87 25.38 4.61
N VAL A 280 24.15 25.10 3.52
CA VAL A 280 22.71 24.86 3.54
C VAL A 280 22.43 23.36 3.67
N PRO A 281 21.78 22.89 4.74
CA PRO A 281 21.45 21.48 4.91
C PRO A 281 20.56 20.96 3.80
N ALA A 282 20.89 19.80 3.27
CA ALA A 282 20.08 19.14 2.25
C ALA A 282 19.10 18.15 2.88
N LYS A 283 17.81 18.31 2.64
CA LYS A 283 16.78 17.33 2.98
C LYS A 283 16.61 16.35 1.82
N LYS A 284 16.74 15.06 2.09
CA LYS A 284 16.39 14.01 1.14
C LYS A 284 14.89 13.76 1.18
N VAL A 285 14.24 13.88 0.05
CA VAL A 285 12.81 13.66 -0.17
C VAL A 285 12.67 12.56 -1.21
N THR A 286 11.87 11.53 -0.93
CA THR A 286 11.55 10.51 -1.93
C THR A 286 10.20 10.83 -2.55
N LEU A 287 10.21 11.20 -3.83
CA LEU A 287 8.98 11.31 -4.62
C LEU A 287 8.59 9.92 -5.10
N PHE A 288 7.30 9.62 -5.14
CA PHE A 288 6.80 8.33 -5.61
C PHE A 288 5.69 8.52 -6.64
N TYR A 289 5.54 7.54 -7.53
CA TYR A 289 4.44 7.54 -8.48
C TYR A 289 3.11 7.24 -7.75
N PRO A 290 2.11 8.14 -7.83
CA PRO A 290 0.89 8.03 -7.02
C PRO A 290 -0.21 7.18 -7.66
N GLY A 291 -0.10 6.83 -8.93
CA GLY A 291 -1.19 6.18 -9.66
C GLY A 291 -2.45 7.05 -9.77
N GLN A 292 -3.61 6.43 -9.69
CA GLN A 292 -4.92 7.09 -9.70
C GLN A 292 -5.44 7.41 -8.29
N THR A 293 -4.54 7.68 -7.33
CA THR A 293 -4.93 8.04 -5.97
C THR A 293 -5.42 9.47 -5.90
N SER A 294 -6.70 9.66 -5.68
CA SER A 294 -7.32 10.96 -5.43
C SER A 294 -7.48 11.22 -3.93
N PHE A 295 -7.88 12.42 -3.57
CA PHE A 295 -8.19 12.75 -2.18
C PHE A 295 -9.36 11.89 -1.65
N GLU A 296 -10.38 11.65 -2.48
CA GLU A 296 -11.48 10.73 -2.17
C GLU A 296 -11.01 9.29 -1.97
N TRP A 297 -10.04 8.86 -2.75
CA TRP A 297 -9.43 7.53 -2.59
C TRP A 297 -8.73 7.39 -1.23
N ILE A 298 -7.98 8.42 -0.83
CA ILE A 298 -7.30 8.45 0.48
C ILE A 298 -8.32 8.38 1.62
N GLN A 299 -9.43 9.08 1.50
CA GLN A 299 -10.47 9.15 2.54
C GLN A 299 -11.42 7.96 2.55
N ASN A 300 -11.48 7.17 1.49
CA ASN A 300 -12.54 6.18 1.27
C ASN A 300 -12.31 4.84 1.98
N GLY A 301 -11.31 4.59 2.70
CA GLY A 301 -11.19 3.44 3.57
C GLY A 301 -10.87 2.08 2.94
N PRO A 302 -11.70 1.46 2.07
CA PRO A 302 -11.48 0.06 1.70
C PRO A 302 -10.18 -0.16 0.92
N ASP A 303 -9.80 0.78 0.08
CA ASP A 303 -8.57 0.68 -0.72
C ASP A 303 -7.35 1.34 -0.06
N HIS A 304 -7.58 2.33 0.80
CA HIS A 304 -6.55 2.99 1.59
C HIS A 304 -6.68 2.64 3.07
N GLY A 305 -5.88 1.69 3.53
CA GLY A 305 -5.93 1.20 4.92
C GLY A 305 -5.65 2.26 6.00
N GLY A 306 -5.08 3.41 5.64
CA GLY A 306 -4.83 4.55 6.51
C GLY A 306 -5.99 5.55 6.64
N ALA A 307 -7.09 5.38 5.90
CA ALA A 307 -8.17 6.36 5.85
C ALA A 307 -8.77 6.70 7.23
N ARG A 308 -8.88 5.72 8.11
CA ARG A 308 -9.37 5.93 9.49
C ARG A 308 -8.39 6.78 10.31
N ALA A 309 -7.09 6.50 10.20
CA ALA A 309 -6.04 7.25 10.89
C ALA A 309 -5.99 8.69 10.37
N PHE A 310 -6.06 8.88 9.05
CA PHE A 310 -6.15 10.19 8.44
C PHE A 310 -7.36 11.00 8.96
N LYS A 311 -8.55 10.39 9.04
CA LYS A 311 -9.75 11.03 9.61
C LYS A 311 -9.61 11.38 11.09
N LYS A 312 -8.72 10.71 11.83
CA LYS A 312 -8.39 11.00 13.24
C LYS A 312 -7.27 12.04 13.41
N GLY A 313 -6.74 12.61 12.32
CA GLY A 313 -5.75 13.66 12.36
C GLY A 313 -4.33 13.24 12.00
N GLU A 314 -4.08 11.97 11.62
CA GLU A 314 -2.76 11.54 11.18
C GLU A 314 -2.38 12.14 9.83
N ALA A 315 -1.09 12.50 9.68
CA ALA A 315 -0.54 12.99 8.44
C ALA A 315 -0.02 11.85 7.53
N CYS A 316 0.04 12.10 6.22
CA CYS A 316 0.59 11.14 5.25
C CYS A 316 2.04 10.79 5.60
N SER A 317 2.89 11.79 5.89
CA SER A 317 4.29 11.60 6.31
C SER A 317 4.38 10.75 7.56
N GLY A 318 3.46 10.90 8.51
CA GLY A 318 3.45 10.15 9.75
C GLY A 318 3.33 8.63 9.59
N CYS A 319 2.74 8.16 8.48
CA CYS A 319 2.61 6.73 8.17
C CYS A 319 3.55 6.29 7.05
N HIS A 320 3.83 7.15 6.08
CA HIS A 320 4.46 6.79 4.81
C HIS A 320 5.91 7.28 4.66
N GLU A 321 6.48 8.00 5.64
CA GLU A 321 7.90 8.35 5.59
C GLU A 321 8.76 7.08 5.61
N GLY A 322 9.64 6.94 4.59
CA GLY A 322 10.45 5.74 4.39
C GLY A 322 9.77 4.61 3.58
N GLU A 323 8.48 4.72 3.22
CA GLU A 323 7.74 3.73 2.43
C GLU A 323 7.45 4.18 0.98
N GLN A 324 7.84 5.40 0.60
CA GLN A 324 7.46 6.01 -0.67
C GLN A 324 7.88 5.19 -1.89
N ALA A 325 9.08 4.61 -1.87
CA ALA A 325 9.56 3.76 -2.96
C ALA A 325 8.72 2.47 -3.11
N ASP A 326 8.38 1.82 -1.99
CA ASP A 326 7.51 0.64 -1.96
C ASP A 326 6.09 0.98 -2.43
N MET A 327 5.57 2.16 -2.07
CA MET A 327 4.27 2.65 -2.53
C MET A 327 4.28 2.82 -4.04
N GLY A 328 5.25 3.55 -4.58
CA GLY A 328 5.39 3.76 -6.01
C GLY A 328 5.52 2.44 -6.78
N ALA A 329 6.28 1.47 -6.26
CA ALA A 329 6.42 0.15 -6.88
C ALA A 329 5.08 -0.59 -6.99
N LYS A 330 4.23 -0.53 -5.95
CA LYS A 330 2.87 -1.11 -5.99
C LYS A 330 1.96 -0.41 -6.99
N MET A 331 2.10 0.92 -7.16
CA MET A 331 1.32 1.68 -8.14
C MET A 331 1.76 1.30 -9.55
N VAL A 332 3.05 1.40 -9.86
CA VAL A 332 3.61 1.10 -11.18
C VAL A 332 3.35 -0.35 -11.61
N SER A 333 3.34 -1.30 -10.69
CA SER A 333 3.04 -2.70 -10.97
C SER A 333 1.55 -3.01 -11.18
N GLY A 334 0.65 -2.05 -11.02
CA GLY A 334 -0.80 -2.27 -11.11
C GLY A 334 -1.41 -2.98 -9.89
N GLN A 335 -0.66 -3.18 -8.80
CA GLN A 335 -1.19 -3.82 -7.58
C GLN A 335 -2.11 -2.90 -6.80
N LYS A 336 -1.93 -1.58 -6.90
CA LYS A 336 -2.71 -0.55 -6.20
C LYS A 336 -2.89 0.67 -7.09
N ALA A 337 -4.09 1.24 -7.07
CA ALA A 337 -4.42 2.54 -7.67
C ALA A 337 -4.00 2.71 -9.16
N GLU A 338 -3.75 1.63 -9.84
CA GLU A 338 -3.64 1.51 -11.29
C GLU A 338 -4.36 0.25 -11.72
N THR A 339 -4.97 0.29 -12.90
CA THR A 339 -5.70 -0.85 -13.46
C THR A 339 -4.77 -1.85 -14.15
N MET A 340 -3.59 -1.39 -14.58
CA MET A 340 -2.59 -2.18 -15.29
C MET A 340 -1.18 -1.71 -14.90
N PRO A 341 -0.17 -2.59 -15.03
CA PRO A 341 1.23 -2.19 -14.90
C PRO A 341 1.61 -1.10 -15.91
N ILE A 342 2.53 -0.21 -15.52
CA ILE A 342 3.12 0.80 -16.40
C ILE A 342 4.61 0.46 -16.61
N PRO A 343 4.95 -0.30 -17.67
CA PRO A 343 6.31 -0.74 -17.93
C PRO A 343 7.26 0.45 -18.13
N GLY A 344 8.45 0.38 -17.54
CA GLY A 344 9.48 1.40 -17.68
C GLY A 344 9.31 2.65 -16.81
N LYS A 345 8.15 2.85 -16.15
CA LYS A 345 8.00 4.00 -15.25
C LYS A 345 8.74 3.76 -13.94
N PRO A 346 9.59 4.70 -13.48
CA PRO A 346 10.23 4.61 -12.18
C PRO A 346 9.21 4.59 -11.06
N ALA A 347 9.44 3.79 -10.03
CA ALA A 347 8.60 3.75 -8.84
C ALA A 347 8.75 5.04 -8.00
N SER A 348 9.97 5.58 -7.95
CA SER A 348 10.31 6.75 -7.15
C SER A 348 11.48 7.52 -7.73
N ILE A 349 11.57 8.80 -7.35
CA ILE A 349 12.68 9.71 -7.68
C ILE A 349 13.24 10.23 -6.35
N PRO A 350 14.55 10.04 -6.09
CA PRO A 350 15.20 10.68 -4.94
C PRO A 350 15.46 12.15 -5.25
N LEU A 351 14.89 13.05 -4.45
CA LEU A 351 15.03 14.49 -4.58
C LEU A 351 15.82 15.04 -3.39
N SER A 352 16.86 15.82 -3.65
CA SER A 352 17.56 16.61 -2.63
C SER A 352 17.02 18.03 -2.67
N VAL A 353 16.56 18.54 -1.53
CA VAL A 353 16.02 19.91 -1.39
C VAL A 353 16.88 20.68 -0.40
N GLN A 354 17.38 21.82 -0.84
CA GLN A 354 18.05 22.80 0.00
C GLN A 354 17.26 24.10 -0.04
N ALA A 355 17.12 24.77 1.11
CA ALA A 355 16.35 26.01 1.22
C ALA A 355 17.20 27.07 1.94
N ALA A 356 17.25 28.26 1.36
CA ALA A 356 17.91 29.42 1.92
C ALA A 356 17.01 30.66 1.80
N HIS A 357 17.33 31.73 2.53
CA HIS A 357 16.71 33.03 2.35
C HIS A 357 17.71 34.15 2.62
N ASP A 358 17.53 35.29 1.95
CA ASP A 358 18.34 36.54 2.16
C ASP A 358 17.60 37.60 2.99
N GLY A 359 16.43 37.23 3.54
CA GLY A 359 15.53 38.12 4.27
C GLY A 359 14.49 38.80 3.40
N ALA A 360 14.63 38.77 2.08
CA ALA A 360 13.67 39.29 1.08
C ALA A 360 13.14 38.17 0.17
N ASN A 361 13.98 37.20 -0.13
CA ASN A 361 13.67 36.10 -1.06
C ASN A 361 13.87 34.75 -0.38
N LEU A 362 13.00 33.78 -0.75
CA LEU A 362 13.19 32.36 -0.56
C LEU A 362 13.93 31.79 -1.78
N ILE A 363 14.99 31.03 -1.55
CA ILE A 363 15.83 30.43 -2.56
C ILE A 363 15.83 28.92 -2.34
N LEU A 364 15.25 28.18 -3.27
CA LEU A 364 15.14 26.72 -3.22
C LEU A 364 16.04 26.10 -4.28
N ARG A 365 16.87 25.15 -3.89
CA ARG A 365 17.68 24.34 -4.80
C ARG A 365 17.24 22.89 -4.73
N PHE A 366 16.98 22.34 -5.91
CA PHE A 366 16.53 20.97 -6.10
C PHE A 366 17.54 20.20 -6.93
N GLN A 367 17.88 18.97 -6.51
CA GLN A 367 18.77 18.10 -7.27
C GLN A 367 18.23 16.66 -7.27
N TRP A 368 18.25 16.04 -8.45
CA TRP A 368 17.86 14.63 -8.60
C TRP A 368 18.56 14.01 -9.80
N PRO A 369 18.82 12.69 -9.82
CA PRO A 369 19.39 12.02 -10.96
C PRO A 369 18.39 12.04 -12.13
N ALA A 370 18.89 12.36 -13.32
CA ALA A 370 18.15 12.11 -14.54
C ALA A 370 17.98 10.58 -14.68
N ASN A 371 16.76 10.15 -14.92
CA ASN A 371 16.45 8.74 -15.10
C ASN A 371 15.73 8.56 -16.43
N PRO A 372 16.48 8.55 -17.56
CA PRO A 372 15.89 8.36 -18.86
C PRO A 372 15.22 6.98 -18.93
N HIS A 373 13.96 6.98 -19.25
CA HIS A 373 13.16 5.79 -19.49
C HIS A 373 12.30 6.01 -20.73
N ALA A 374 11.79 4.93 -21.30
CA ALA A 374 10.86 5.09 -22.41
C ALA A 374 9.65 5.92 -21.96
N PRO A 375 9.22 6.92 -22.73
CA PRO A 375 8.01 7.65 -22.42
C PRO A 375 6.86 6.69 -22.17
N VAL A 376 6.04 6.99 -21.15
CA VAL A 376 4.89 6.13 -20.83
C VAL A 376 4.01 5.94 -22.06
N PRO A 377 3.42 4.73 -22.27
CA PRO A 377 2.77 4.33 -23.52
C PRO A 377 1.40 4.99 -23.72
N PHE A 378 1.29 6.28 -23.48
CA PHE A 378 0.04 7.04 -23.58
C PHE A 378 0.20 8.30 -24.46
N ALA A 379 1.07 8.19 -25.49
CA ALA A 379 1.30 9.27 -26.46
C ALA A 379 0.00 9.73 -27.16
N ASP A 380 -0.90 8.80 -27.42
CA ASP A 380 -2.12 9.03 -28.20
C ASP A 380 -3.25 9.72 -27.41
N GLY A 381 -2.99 10.34 -26.29
CA GLY A 381 -4.03 10.98 -25.47
C GLY A 381 -3.64 12.31 -24.85
N GLY A 382 -2.62 13.00 -25.36
CA GLY A 382 -2.14 14.26 -24.78
C GLY A 382 -1.46 14.09 -23.41
N LYS A 383 -0.93 12.91 -23.14
CA LYS A 383 -0.23 12.60 -21.89
C LYS A 383 1.27 12.86 -21.94
N LEU A 384 1.80 13.25 -23.10
CA LEU A 384 3.17 13.68 -23.30
C LEU A 384 3.26 15.21 -23.47
N ASP A 385 4.35 15.75 -22.99
CA ASP A 385 4.73 17.15 -23.16
C ASP A 385 6.03 17.19 -23.99
N PRO A 386 5.96 17.34 -25.32
CA PRO A 386 7.13 17.27 -26.17
C PRO A 386 8.12 18.42 -25.93
N GLU A 387 7.65 19.54 -25.37
CA GLU A 387 8.47 20.73 -25.14
C GLU A 387 9.31 20.61 -23.86
N ASN A 388 8.79 19.93 -22.84
CA ASN A 388 9.41 19.88 -21.53
C ASN A 388 9.79 18.46 -21.15
N GLN A 389 11.07 18.14 -21.22
CA GLN A 389 11.57 16.85 -20.72
C GLN A 389 11.24 16.68 -19.23
N VAL A 390 11.39 17.74 -18.46
CA VAL A 390 11.12 17.72 -17.02
C VAL A 390 10.35 18.98 -16.61
N LYS A 391 9.42 18.82 -15.67
CA LYS A 391 8.78 19.93 -14.95
C LYS A 391 8.87 19.65 -13.45
N LEU A 392 9.33 20.62 -12.69
CA LEU A 392 9.37 20.58 -11.22
C LEU A 392 8.32 21.55 -10.68
N ALA A 393 7.50 21.12 -9.75
CA ALA A 393 6.51 21.97 -9.09
C ALA A 393 6.54 21.79 -7.57
N PHE A 394 6.11 22.82 -6.86
CA PHE A 394 5.76 22.71 -5.45
C PHE A 394 4.48 23.50 -5.16
N LEU A 395 3.76 23.05 -4.13
CA LEU A 395 2.58 23.70 -3.58
C LEU A 395 2.85 24.08 -2.13
N ILE A 396 2.44 25.28 -1.73
CA ILE A 396 2.53 25.76 -0.34
C ILE A 396 1.12 26.09 0.17
N ASP A 397 0.84 25.71 1.43
CA ASP A 397 -0.38 26.09 2.17
C ASP A 397 0.01 26.79 3.47
N SER A 398 -0.72 27.86 3.80
CA SER A 398 -0.58 28.64 5.04
C SER A 398 -1.37 28.07 6.24
N GLY A 399 -1.97 26.90 6.09
CA GLY A 399 -2.83 26.28 7.11
C GLY A 399 -4.31 26.68 6.97
N LYS A 400 -4.73 27.20 5.80
CA LYS A 400 -6.12 27.59 5.52
C LYS A 400 -6.87 26.57 4.69
N VAL A 401 -6.16 25.70 3.99
CA VAL A 401 -6.76 24.63 3.20
C VAL A 401 -7.03 23.41 4.08
N ALA A 402 -8.27 22.97 4.10
CA ALA A 402 -8.68 21.83 4.90
C ALA A 402 -7.87 20.58 4.55
N ASP A 403 -7.35 19.91 5.57
CA ASP A 403 -6.54 18.69 5.48
C ASP A 403 -5.19 18.84 4.74
N ALA A 404 -4.83 20.03 4.22
CA ALA A 404 -3.57 20.22 3.52
C ALA A 404 -2.36 20.09 4.46
N ASP A 405 -2.50 20.47 5.71
CA ASP A 405 -1.49 20.31 6.75
C ASP A 405 -1.04 18.86 6.98
N ARG A 406 -1.87 17.91 6.57
CA ARG A 406 -1.71 16.47 6.73
C ARG A 406 -1.56 15.70 5.43
N SER A 407 -2.05 16.26 4.32
CA SER A 407 -2.05 15.61 3.00
C SER A 407 -1.20 16.34 1.94
N GLY A 408 -0.67 17.51 2.26
CA GLY A 408 0.08 18.31 1.30
C GLY A 408 -0.73 18.60 0.03
N CYS A 409 -0.11 18.43 -1.13
CA CYS A 409 -0.75 18.69 -2.42
C CYS A 409 -1.92 17.74 -2.76
N TRP A 410 -2.11 16.66 -2.01
CA TRP A 410 -3.19 15.70 -2.26
C TRP A 410 -4.58 16.28 -2.03
N SER A 411 -4.73 17.27 -1.12
CA SER A 411 -6.00 17.98 -0.90
C SER A 411 -6.57 18.62 -2.17
N THR A 412 -5.75 18.80 -3.21
CA THR A 412 -6.16 19.34 -4.51
C THR A 412 -6.44 18.29 -5.58
N CYS A 413 -6.26 17.01 -5.28
CA CYS A 413 -6.31 15.93 -6.26
C CYS A 413 -7.62 15.17 -6.18
N HIS A 414 -8.49 15.29 -7.19
CA HIS A 414 -9.83 14.68 -7.23
C HIS A 414 -10.02 13.78 -8.44
N HIS A 415 -10.87 12.76 -8.29
CA HIS A 415 -11.17 11.77 -9.33
C HIS A 415 -12.51 12.08 -10.00
N ASP A 416 -12.61 13.24 -10.65
CA ASP A 416 -13.86 13.77 -11.17
C ASP A 416 -14.39 13.05 -12.41
N ALA A 417 -13.49 12.56 -13.27
CA ALA A 417 -13.84 12.00 -14.57
C ALA A 417 -13.36 10.55 -14.71
N ARG A 418 -13.48 9.72 -13.69
CA ARG A 418 -13.05 8.31 -13.62
C ARG A 418 -11.54 8.08 -13.80
N SER A 419 -10.87 8.89 -14.56
CA SER A 419 -9.42 8.84 -14.75
C SER A 419 -8.84 10.18 -14.36
N MET A 420 -8.34 10.29 -13.14
CA MET A 420 -7.54 11.44 -12.75
C MET A 420 -6.38 11.59 -13.74
N PRO A 421 -6.12 12.76 -14.24
CA PRO A 421 -6.74 14.06 -14.08
C PRO A 421 -7.39 14.58 -15.37
N ASP A 422 -8.07 13.75 -16.10
CA ASP A 422 -8.69 14.20 -17.34
C ASP A 422 -9.95 15.00 -17.00
N ALA A 423 -9.92 16.28 -17.25
CA ALA A 423 -11.12 17.09 -17.23
C ALA A 423 -12.08 16.64 -18.33
N PRO A 424 -13.41 16.77 -18.14
CA PRO A 424 -14.38 16.59 -19.22
C PRO A 424 -14.02 17.43 -20.43
N ALA A 425 -14.42 16.98 -21.62
CA ALA A 425 -14.13 17.70 -22.86
C ALA A 425 -14.57 19.18 -22.76
N GLY A 426 -13.67 20.11 -23.07
CA GLY A 426 -13.91 21.54 -22.98
C GLY A 426 -13.74 22.15 -21.60
N GLN A 427 -13.30 21.40 -20.61
CA GLN A 427 -13.06 21.90 -19.26
C GLN A 427 -11.63 21.66 -18.80
N ASN A 428 -11.10 22.60 -17.98
CA ASN A 428 -9.71 22.60 -17.52
C ASN A 428 -9.54 22.20 -16.04
N ILE A 429 -10.58 21.65 -15.42
CA ILE A 429 -10.57 21.40 -13.97
C ILE A 429 -9.88 20.06 -13.71
N THR A 430 -8.59 20.12 -13.41
CA THR A 430 -7.79 18.96 -13.00
C THR A 430 -7.45 18.98 -11.50
N LYS A 431 -7.50 20.16 -10.88
CA LYS A 431 -7.21 20.38 -9.46
C LYS A 431 -8.12 21.48 -8.92
N TYR A 432 -8.67 21.27 -7.74
CA TYR A 432 -9.45 22.27 -6.99
C TYR A 432 -9.42 21.95 -5.49
N LEU A 433 -9.88 22.86 -4.66
CA LEU A 433 -10.06 22.63 -3.22
C LEU A 433 -11.49 22.20 -2.90
N PRO A 434 -11.71 21.20 -2.04
CA PRO A 434 -13.07 20.79 -1.62
C PRO A 434 -13.92 21.94 -1.07
N GLN A 435 -13.27 22.88 -0.37
CA GLN A 435 -13.93 24.06 0.21
C GLN A 435 -14.56 24.99 -0.83
N THR A 436 -14.14 24.93 -2.10
CA THR A 436 -14.70 25.72 -3.21
C THR A 436 -15.90 25.06 -3.86
N ARG A 437 -16.35 23.92 -3.34
CA ARG A 437 -17.45 23.12 -3.88
C ARG A 437 -18.65 23.13 -2.92
N THR A 438 -19.85 23.08 -3.48
CA THR A 438 -21.10 22.90 -2.72
C THR A 438 -21.24 21.47 -2.21
N ALA A 439 -20.67 20.49 -2.92
CA ALA A 439 -20.57 19.10 -2.50
C ALA A 439 -19.38 18.42 -3.18
N VAL A 440 -18.74 17.46 -2.49
CA VAL A 440 -17.73 16.55 -3.04
C VAL A 440 -18.21 15.14 -2.80
N SER A 441 -18.42 14.37 -3.87
CA SER A 441 -18.84 12.97 -3.77
C SER A 441 -17.65 12.04 -3.72
N ILE A 442 -17.68 11.06 -2.82
CA ILE A 442 -16.71 9.98 -2.74
C ILE A 442 -17.27 8.63 -3.22
N LYS A 443 -18.56 8.57 -3.50
CA LYS A 443 -19.29 7.33 -3.84
C LYS A 443 -19.80 7.31 -5.26
N ASP A 444 -20.25 8.44 -5.77
CA ASP A 444 -20.91 8.54 -7.07
C ASP A 444 -19.90 8.58 -8.22
N SER A 445 -20.35 8.32 -9.41
CA SER A 445 -19.58 8.43 -10.64
C SER A 445 -20.25 9.41 -11.61
N PRO A 446 -19.57 10.49 -12.03
CA PRO A 446 -18.19 10.85 -11.68
C PRO A 446 -18.03 11.23 -10.20
N ARG A 447 -16.89 10.89 -9.61
CA ARG A 447 -16.55 11.28 -8.24
C ARG A 447 -15.99 12.70 -8.22
N GLY A 448 -16.02 13.30 -7.03
CA GLY A 448 -15.54 14.68 -6.84
C GLY A 448 -16.65 15.72 -6.91
N GLY A 449 -16.31 16.93 -7.30
CA GLY A 449 -17.21 18.07 -7.27
C GLY A 449 -16.94 19.07 -8.40
N TRP A 450 -16.36 18.64 -9.52
CA TRP A 450 -15.95 19.51 -10.62
C TRP A 450 -17.10 20.39 -11.15
N ASP A 451 -18.32 19.88 -11.15
CA ASP A 451 -19.55 20.51 -11.60
C ASP A 451 -20.31 21.26 -10.49
N LYS A 452 -19.79 21.24 -9.25
CA LYS A 452 -20.49 21.73 -8.05
C LYS A 452 -19.78 22.94 -7.44
N THR A 453 -19.32 23.85 -8.26
CA THR A 453 -18.63 25.07 -7.83
C THR A 453 -19.57 25.98 -7.04
N LYS A 454 -19.05 26.59 -5.97
CA LYS A 454 -19.73 27.63 -5.22
C LYS A 454 -19.96 28.90 -6.07
N PRO A 455 -20.91 29.77 -5.70
CA PRO A 455 -21.09 31.07 -6.33
C PRO A 455 -19.81 31.91 -6.30
N GLU A 456 -19.64 32.80 -7.28
CA GLU A 456 -18.44 33.63 -7.45
C GLU A 456 -18.13 34.48 -6.21
N GLY A 457 -19.16 35.05 -5.55
CA GLY A 457 -18.98 35.81 -4.32
C GLY A 457 -18.37 34.99 -3.17
N ASP A 458 -18.81 33.72 -3.02
CA ASP A 458 -18.27 32.80 -2.00
C ASP A 458 -16.81 32.42 -2.33
N LEU A 459 -16.50 32.26 -3.63
CA LEU A 459 -15.13 31.96 -4.08
C LEU A 459 -14.20 33.13 -3.82
N ALA A 460 -14.64 34.35 -4.09
CA ALA A 460 -13.87 35.58 -3.81
C ALA A 460 -13.63 35.76 -2.30
N GLN A 461 -14.62 35.43 -1.47
CA GLN A 461 -14.47 35.42 -0.01
C GLN A 461 -13.41 34.41 0.42
N LEU A 462 -13.50 33.14 -0.03
CA LEU A 462 -12.52 32.10 0.29
C LEU A 462 -11.09 32.49 -0.11
N MET A 463 -10.91 33.09 -1.29
CA MET A 463 -9.62 33.62 -1.72
C MET A 463 -9.11 34.73 -0.79
N GLY A 464 -9.97 35.65 -0.37
CA GLY A 464 -9.64 36.72 0.59
C GLY A 464 -9.28 36.18 1.98
N GLU A 465 -9.85 35.05 2.39
CA GLU A 465 -9.53 34.34 3.64
C GLU A 465 -8.22 33.53 3.54
N GLY A 466 -7.61 33.41 2.37
CA GLY A 466 -6.38 32.65 2.15
C GLY A 466 -6.62 31.16 1.85
N VAL A 467 -7.84 30.77 1.47
CA VAL A 467 -8.17 29.38 1.10
C VAL A 467 -7.73 29.11 -0.35
N PHE A 468 -6.43 28.93 -0.50
CA PHE A 468 -5.77 28.55 -1.75
C PHE A 468 -4.43 27.87 -1.44
N MET A 469 -3.91 27.14 -2.41
CA MET A 469 -2.52 26.66 -2.38
C MET A 469 -1.71 27.42 -3.43
N ASP A 470 -0.64 28.04 -2.99
CA ASP A 470 0.34 28.73 -3.82
C ASP A 470 1.12 27.68 -4.64
N LEU A 471 1.16 27.83 -5.96
CA LEU A 471 1.69 26.85 -6.89
C LEU A 471 2.78 27.46 -7.77
N VAL A 472 3.99 26.97 -7.62
CA VAL A 472 5.12 27.33 -8.46
C VAL A 472 5.57 26.13 -9.29
N ARG A 473 5.82 26.35 -10.59
CA ARG A 473 6.28 25.30 -11.51
C ARG A 473 7.37 25.78 -12.46
N TRP A 474 8.52 25.12 -12.42
CA TRP A 474 9.58 25.29 -13.39
C TRP A 474 9.44 24.30 -14.55
N LYS A 475 9.80 24.71 -15.79
CA LYS A 475 9.73 23.91 -17.02
C LYS A 475 11.08 23.89 -17.71
N SER A 476 11.57 22.72 -18.10
CA SER A 476 12.91 22.55 -18.69
C SER A 476 13.04 23.08 -20.11
N GLY A 477 12.02 22.96 -20.95
CA GLY A 477 12.09 23.34 -22.36
C GLY A 477 12.27 24.82 -22.57
N THR A 478 11.59 25.64 -21.78
CA THR A 478 11.68 27.10 -21.82
C THR A 478 12.60 27.67 -20.74
N ASN A 479 13.09 26.82 -19.84
CA ASN A 479 13.84 27.21 -18.63
C ASN A 479 13.16 28.36 -17.87
N SER A 480 11.82 28.27 -17.74
CA SER A 480 10.97 29.33 -17.21
C SER A 480 10.16 28.88 -16.01
N LEU A 481 9.76 29.84 -15.20
CA LEU A 481 8.91 29.65 -14.03
C LEU A 481 7.48 30.10 -14.35
N GLU A 482 6.52 29.29 -13.94
CA GLU A 482 5.09 29.63 -13.84
C GLU A 482 4.75 29.79 -12.36
N ASP A 483 4.01 30.84 -12.04
CA ASP A 483 3.62 31.20 -10.68
C ASP A 483 2.13 31.49 -10.64
N GLY A 484 1.41 30.76 -9.80
CA GLY A 484 -0.04 30.80 -9.73
C GLY A 484 -0.57 30.09 -8.49
N HIS A 485 -1.79 29.54 -8.55
CA HIS A 485 -2.43 28.94 -7.39
C HIS A 485 -3.43 27.84 -7.77
N VAL A 486 -3.89 27.12 -6.76
CA VAL A 486 -5.06 26.24 -6.82
C VAL A 486 -6.09 26.70 -5.79
N SER A 487 -7.30 27.02 -6.27
CA SER A 487 -8.49 27.31 -5.44
C SER A 487 -9.69 26.60 -6.03
N ALA A 488 -10.61 27.28 -6.71
CA ALA A 488 -11.71 26.66 -7.46
C ALA A 488 -11.21 25.89 -8.69
N GLU A 489 -10.09 26.34 -9.24
CA GLU A 489 -9.37 25.69 -10.34
C GLU A 489 -7.86 25.94 -10.22
N ARG A 490 -7.08 25.32 -11.09
CA ARG A 490 -5.65 25.56 -11.18
C ARG A 490 -5.38 26.73 -12.14
N VAL A 491 -4.85 27.81 -11.61
CA VAL A 491 -4.37 28.97 -12.37
C VAL A 491 -2.84 28.96 -12.35
N MET A 492 -2.18 29.14 -13.52
CA MET A 492 -0.72 29.08 -13.65
C MET A 492 -0.09 30.46 -13.94
N THR A 493 -0.84 31.52 -13.70
CA THR A 493 -0.43 32.92 -13.94
C THR A 493 -0.95 33.82 -12.83
N GLY A 494 -0.43 35.03 -12.75
CA GLY A 494 -0.94 36.07 -11.84
C GLY A 494 -0.28 36.10 -10.47
N GLY A 495 0.66 35.20 -10.18
CA GLY A 495 1.48 35.25 -8.97
C GLY A 495 2.48 36.39 -8.97
N GLN A 496 3.23 36.54 -7.88
CA GLN A 496 4.26 37.59 -7.70
C GLN A 496 5.39 37.54 -8.74
N GLY A 497 5.51 36.37 -9.39
CA GLY A 497 6.63 36.03 -10.21
C GLY A 497 7.90 35.70 -9.40
N GLY A 498 8.81 35.07 -10.07
CA GLY A 498 10.10 34.68 -9.52
C GLY A 498 11.03 34.33 -10.65
N SER A 499 12.21 33.83 -10.34
CA SER A 499 13.11 33.28 -11.34
C SER A 499 13.32 31.78 -11.06
N GLY A 500 13.44 31.02 -12.14
CA GLY A 500 13.78 29.62 -12.08
C GLY A 500 14.80 29.29 -13.13
N SER A 501 15.91 28.68 -12.75
CA SER A 501 16.92 28.19 -13.66
C SER A 501 17.26 26.75 -13.38
N GLY A 502 17.40 25.95 -14.44
CA GLY A 502 17.75 24.53 -14.30
C GLY A 502 18.75 24.09 -15.34
N SER A 503 19.56 23.13 -15.00
CA SER A 503 20.54 22.49 -15.87
C SER A 503 20.66 21.03 -15.60
N LEU A 504 21.02 20.27 -16.61
CA LEU A 504 21.40 18.85 -16.50
C LEU A 504 22.91 18.76 -16.75
N ALA A 505 23.64 18.33 -15.74
CA ALA A 505 25.07 18.09 -15.82
C ALA A 505 25.42 16.79 -15.10
N ASP A 506 26.29 15.97 -15.69
CA ASP A 506 26.74 14.68 -15.12
C ASP A 506 25.59 13.75 -14.71
N GLY A 507 24.48 13.78 -15.45
CA GLY A 507 23.29 12.98 -15.15
C GLY A 507 22.46 13.47 -13.96
N ILE A 508 22.74 14.66 -13.43
CA ILE A 508 22.01 15.28 -12.32
C ILE A 508 21.31 16.55 -12.80
N TRP A 509 20.00 16.60 -12.63
CA TRP A 509 19.25 17.84 -12.73
C TRP A 509 19.52 18.71 -11.49
N THR A 510 19.83 19.97 -11.73
CA THR A 510 19.93 21.01 -10.69
C THR A 510 19.01 22.15 -11.09
N VAL A 511 18.02 22.45 -10.24
CA VAL A 511 17.06 23.55 -10.46
C VAL A 511 17.11 24.47 -9.26
N THR A 512 17.29 25.78 -9.51
CA THR A 512 17.22 26.82 -8.48
C THR A 512 16.04 27.72 -8.77
N ILE A 513 15.18 27.91 -7.75
CA ILE A 513 13.99 28.79 -7.81
C ILE A 513 14.15 29.88 -6.77
N VAL A 514 13.94 31.12 -7.18
CA VAL A 514 13.95 32.30 -6.31
C VAL A 514 12.59 32.96 -6.37
N ARG A 515 11.97 33.20 -5.22
CA ARG A 515 10.73 33.94 -5.09
C ARG A 515 10.82 34.88 -3.89
N LYS A 516 10.04 35.96 -3.89
CA LYS A 516 9.96 36.86 -2.74
C LYS A 516 9.32 36.18 -1.55
N LEU A 517 9.76 36.52 -0.34
CA LEU A 517 9.13 36.08 0.91
C LEU A 517 7.76 36.75 1.11
N ALA A 518 7.62 38.02 0.73
CA ALA A 518 6.37 38.76 0.87
C ALA A 518 5.71 38.96 -0.51
N SER A 519 4.40 38.83 -0.60
CA SER A 519 3.60 39.09 -1.78
C SER A 519 2.28 39.77 -1.39
N ASP A 520 1.82 40.65 -2.26
CA ASP A 520 0.48 41.27 -2.21
C ASP A 520 -0.47 40.70 -3.28
N LYS A 521 -0.02 39.70 -4.03
CA LYS A 521 -0.79 39.10 -5.12
C LYS A 521 -1.78 38.09 -4.59
N PRO A 522 -3.03 38.09 -5.08
CA PRO A 522 -3.99 37.03 -4.78
C PRO A 522 -3.45 35.66 -5.24
N GLY A 523 -3.52 34.67 -4.37
CA GLY A 523 -3.05 33.32 -4.66
C GLY A 523 -1.61 33.03 -4.22
N ASP A 524 -0.86 34.05 -3.77
CA ASP A 524 0.49 33.89 -3.21
C ASP A 524 0.48 33.91 -1.69
N ILE A 525 1.38 33.15 -1.12
CA ILE A 525 1.60 33.10 0.34
C ILE A 525 2.84 33.91 0.70
N SER A 526 2.68 34.88 1.62
CA SER A 526 3.81 35.51 2.29
C SER A 526 4.38 34.55 3.34
N ILE A 527 5.69 34.33 3.27
CA ILE A 527 6.41 33.42 4.18
C ILE A 527 7.11 34.26 5.25
N GLU A 528 6.71 34.06 6.50
CA GLU A 528 7.14 34.85 7.64
C GLU A 528 8.00 34.05 8.60
N PRO A 529 8.98 34.67 9.28
CA PRO A 529 9.74 34.01 10.33
C PRO A 529 8.82 33.49 11.47
N GLY A 530 9.19 32.35 12.02
CA GLY A 530 8.46 31.73 13.14
C GLY A 530 7.17 31.02 12.75
N LYS A 531 6.76 31.02 11.49
CA LYS A 531 5.62 30.26 10.98
C LYS A 531 6.07 29.00 10.26
N LEU A 532 5.23 27.96 10.29
CA LEU A 532 5.39 26.74 9.53
C LEU A 532 4.31 26.67 8.43
N TYR A 533 4.75 26.31 7.24
CA TYR A 533 3.90 26.16 6.06
C TYR A 533 3.93 24.72 5.59
N THR A 534 2.82 24.20 5.10
CA THR A 534 2.84 22.88 4.45
C THR A 534 3.38 23.03 3.04
N ILE A 535 4.34 22.20 2.65
CA ILE A 535 4.90 22.13 1.31
C ILE A 535 4.88 20.73 0.76
N GLY A 536 4.55 20.58 -0.53
CA GLY A 536 4.61 19.32 -1.28
C GLY A 536 5.28 19.53 -2.63
N PHE A 537 5.98 18.51 -3.11
CA PHE A 537 6.78 18.54 -4.34
C PHE A 537 6.25 17.59 -5.39
N ALA A 538 6.42 17.94 -6.66
CA ALA A 538 6.07 17.08 -7.78
C ALA A 538 7.08 17.21 -8.94
N ILE A 539 7.42 16.09 -9.58
CA ILE A 539 8.25 16.06 -10.80
C ILE A 539 7.50 15.27 -11.88
N HIS A 540 7.30 15.94 -13.04
CA HIS A 540 7.06 15.21 -14.28
C HIS A 540 8.41 14.93 -14.91
N ASP A 541 8.72 13.67 -15.12
CA ASP A 541 9.99 13.19 -15.70
C ASP A 541 9.75 12.69 -17.13
N ASP A 542 10.79 12.70 -17.94
CA ASP A 542 10.86 12.13 -19.28
C ASP A 542 9.63 12.43 -20.15
N HIS A 543 9.36 13.73 -20.35
CA HIS A 543 8.24 14.24 -21.16
C HIS A 543 6.84 13.86 -20.68
N THR A 544 6.68 13.34 -19.45
CA THR A 544 5.37 12.96 -18.94
C THR A 544 4.50 14.18 -18.63
N ASN A 545 3.19 13.99 -18.69
CA ASN A 545 2.19 15.01 -18.42
C ASN A 545 1.04 14.50 -17.56
N ALA A 546 0.13 15.37 -17.21
CA ALA A 546 -1.08 15.08 -16.45
C ALA A 546 -0.78 14.35 -15.11
N ARG A 547 -1.40 13.19 -14.84
CA ARG A 547 -1.19 12.43 -13.61
C ARG A 547 0.11 11.63 -13.55
N PHE A 548 0.86 11.56 -14.66
CA PHE A 548 2.08 10.74 -14.74
C PHE A 548 3.30 11.45 -14.15
N HIS A 549 3.15 12.03 -12.97
CA HIS A 549 4.20 12.68 -12.20
C HIS A 549 4.50 11.91 -10.92
N HIS A 550 5.67 12.16 -10.32
CA HIS A 550 6.02 11.70 -8.99
C HIS A 550 5.73 12.80 -7.98
N VAL A 551 5.25 12.43 -6.79
CA VAL A 551 4.84 13.37 -5.73
C VAL A 551 5.47 13.03 -4.40
N SER A 552 5.61 14.01 -3.52
CA SER A 552 6.00 13.81 -2.13
C SER A 552 4.78 13.55 -1.24
N VAL A 553 5.03 13.07 -0.03
CA VAL A 553 4.13 13.28 1.11
C VAL A 553 4.23 14.73 1.59
N ASP A 554 3.48 15.10 2.63
CA ASP A 554 3.53 16.41 3.26
C ASP A 554 4.87 16.68 3.95
N TYR A 555 5.37 17.92 3.81
CA TYR A 555 6.52 18.44 4.55
C TYR A 555 6.18 19.80 5.17
N LYS A 556 7.00 20.26 6.12
CA LYS A 556 6.89 21.61 6.69
C LYS A 556 8.06 22.45 6.25
N LEU A 557 7.75 23.66 5.76
CA LEU A 557 8.70 24.71 5.40
C LEU A 557 8.71 25.78 6.49
N GLY A 558 9.87 26.23 6.92
CA GLY A 558 10.04 27.36 7.83
C GLY A 558 11.31 28.14 7.54
N LEU A 559 11.38 29.37 8.05
CA LEU A 559 12.58 30.22 7.98
C LEU A 559 13.34 30.14 9.31
N ASP A 560 14.62 29.77 9.27
CA ASP A 560 15.52 29.60 10.44
C ASP A 560 14.85 28.78 11.58
N ASN A 561 14.04 27.80 11.21
CA ASN A 561 13.26 26.99 12.14
C ASN A 561 13.68 25.51 12.06
N ALA A 562 14.32 25.02 13.12
CA ALA A 562 14.81 23.65 13.21
C ALA A 562 13.68 22.57 13.22
N GLU A 563 12.44 22.95 13.55
CA GLU A 563 11.28 22.04 13.51
C GLU A 563 10.76 21.81 12.07
N ALA A 564 11.15 22.67 11.15
CA ALA A 564 10.78 22.53 9.75
C ALA A 564 11.57 21.40 9.10
N GLY A 565 10.87 20.47 8.43
CA GLY A 565 11.51 19.44 7.63
C GLY A 565 12.31 20.02 6.46
N ILE A 566 11.86 21.15 5.92
CA ILE A 566 12.57 22.00 4.96
C ILE A 566 12.84 23.34 5.65
N ASN A 567 14.04 23.50 6.18
CA ASN A 567 14.45 24.71 6.88
C ASN A 567 15.22 25.63 5.93
N ALA A 568 14.64 26.79 5.61
CA ALA A 568 15.32 27.82 4.83
C ALA A 568 16.23 28.61 5.78
N VAL A 569 17.54 28.43 5.62
CA VAL A 569 18.55 29.10 6.45
C VAL A 569 18.97 30.42 5.84
N LYS A 570 19.21 31.42 6.69
CA LYS A 570 19.67 32.74 6.26
C LYS A 570 21.08 32.66 5.66
N GLN A 571 21.27 33.28 4.50
CA GLN A 571 22.57 33.44 3.82
C GLN A 571 22.95 34.89 3.63
#